data_a87d2bd7239f14b536260ee8f5a6e761
#
_entry.id   a87d2bd7239f14b536260ee8f5a6e761
#
_cell.length_a   1.000
_cell.length_b   1.000
_cell.length_c   1.000
_cell.angle_alpha   90.00
_cell.angle_beta   90.00
_cell.angle_gamma   90.00
#
_symmetry.space_group_name_H-M   'P 1'
#
loop_
_entity.id
_entity.type
_entity.pdbx_description
1 polymer ?
#
loop_
_entity_poly.entity_id
_entity_poly.type
_entity_poly.pdbx_seq_one_letter_code
_entity_poly.pdbx_strand_id
1 'polypeptide(L)'
;MNLMTDFTKILDKAKELESKMKESQKKIKEIKVEGISGLNSVKVVLDGEGEMQSIKLSEEIMKEQKTIIEDLIVAAHNSAKSQLKTKTAEEISKATGGLGIPGFKWPL
;
A
#
# COMPACT_ATOMS: atom_id res chain seq x y z
N MET A 1 9.61 -40.94 14.21
CA MET A 1 8.98 -39.72 13.72
C MET A 1 7.66 -40.04 13.04
N ASN A 2 6.58 -39.44 13.49
CA ASN A 2 5.27 -39.72 12.95
C ASN A 2 4.97 -38.76 11.81
N LEU A 3 4.88 -39.27 10.58
CA LEU A 3 4.61 -38.49 9.37
C LEU A 3 3.30 -37.72 9.47
N MET A 4 2.28 -38.27 10.11
CA MET A 4 1.00 -37.62 10.29
C MET A 4 1.08 -36.38 11.20
N THR A 5 1.93 -36.44 12.23
CA THR A 5 2.17 -35.30 13.13
C THR A 5 2.84 -34.15 12.38
N ASP A 6 3.85 -34.46 11.54
CA ASP A 6 4.54 -33.44 10.74
C ASP A 6 3.59 -32.81 9.73
N PHE A 7 2.75 -33.62 9.09
CA PHE A 7 1.76 -33.15 8.14
C PHE A 7 0.72 -32.21 8.80
N THR A 8 0.26 -32.58 9.99
CA THR A 8 -0.67 -31.78 10.78
C THR A 8 -0.07 -30.42 11.12
N LYS A 9 1.21 -30.37 11.50
CA LYS A 9 1.91 -29.12 11.78
C LYS A 9 2.01 -28.23 10.55
N ILE A 10 2.27 -28.83 9.38
CA ILE A 10 2.33 -28.09 8.12
C ILE A 10 0.97 -27.49 7.80
N LEU A 11 -0.11 -28.27 7.96
CA LEU A 11 -1.48 -27.78 7.74
C LEU A 11 -1.85 -26.65 8.70
N ASP A 12 -1.47 -26.78 9.97
CA ASP A 12 -1.75 -25.75 10.97
C ASP A 12 -1.04 -24.44 10.63
N LYS A 13 0.22 -24.51 10.19
CA LYS A 13 0.97 -23.32 9.75
C LYS A 13 0.36 -22.71 8.50
N ALA A 14 -0.09 -23.54 7.56
CA ALA A 14 -0.73 -23.04 6.35
C ALA A 14 -2.03 -22.31 6.68
N LYS A 15 -2.83 -22.84 7.60
CA LYS A 15 -4.06 -22.19 8.05
C LYS A 15 -3.78 -20.88 8.78
N GLU A 16 -2.74 -20.85 9.60
CA GLU A 16 -2.32 -19.62 10.29
C GLU A 16 -1.89 -18.56 9.30
N LEU A 17 -1.09 -18.93 8.29
CA LEU A 17 -0.67 -18.01 7.24
C LEU A 17 -1.86 -17.49 6.45
N GLU A 18 -2.79 -18.37 6.08
CA GLU A 18 -4.01 -17.97 5.37
C GLU A 18 -4.81 -16.95 6.16
N SER A 19 -4.97 -17.17 7.47
CA SER A 19 -5.65 -16.25 8.37
C SER A 19 -4.95 -14.89 8.42
N LYS A 20 -3.63 -14.90 8.55
CA LYS A 20 -2.83 -13.66 8.57
C LYS A 20 -2.91 -12.90 7.24
N MET A 21 -2.93 -13.61 6.12
CA MET A 21 -3.05 -13.00 4.80
C MET A 21 -4.43 -12.36 4.61
N LYS A 22 -5.49 -13.00 5.07
CA LYS A 22 -6.83 -12.42 5.03
C LYS A 22 -6.92 -11.15 5.86
N GLU A 23 -6.36 -11.17 7.06
CA GLU A 23 -6.29 -10.00 7.92
C GLU A 23 -5.49 -8.88 7.28
N SER A 24 -4.35 -9.22 6.68
CA SER A 24 -3.51 -8.27 5.97
C SER A 24 -4.24 -7.62 4.78
N GLN A 25 -4.96 -8.41 3.99
CA GLN A 25 -5.76 -7.90 2.87
C GLN A 25 -6.84 -6.92 3.35
N LYS A 26 -7.47 -7.22 4.48
CA LYS A 26 -8.45 -6.34 5.09
C LYS A 26 -7.81 -5.00 5.49
N LYS A 27 -6.65 -5.04 6.13
CA LYS A 27 -5.91 -3.84 6.51
C LYS A 27 -5.46 -3.04 5.29
N ILE A 28 -5.04 -3.71 4.22
CA ILE A 28 -4.65 -3.04 2.97
C ILE A 28 -5.82 -2.26 2.40
N LYS A 29 -7.03 -2.82 2.41
CA LYS A 29 -8.22 -2.11 1.90
C LYS A 29 -8.55 -0.87 2.71
N GLU A 30 -8.15 -0.83 3.97
CA GLU A 30 -8.38 0.32 4.86
C GLU A 30 -7.30 1.40 4.73
N ILE A 31 -6.24 1.15 3.98
CA ILE A 31 -5.16 2.12 3.78
C ILE A 31 -5.68 3.35 3.03
N LYS A 32 -5.24 4.52 3.48
CA LYS A 32 -5.40 5.78 2.76
C LYS A 32 -4.05 6.47 2.77
N VAL A 33 -3.64 6.95 1.60
CA VAL A 33 -2.39 7.68 1.45
C VAL A 33 -2.65 9.04 0.83
N GLU A 34 -1.85 10.02 1.20
CA GLU A 34 -1.96 11.37 0.67
C GLU A 34 -0.67 11.72 -0.05
N GLY A 35 -0.79 12.07 -1.32
CA GLY A 35 0.31 12.60 -2.11
C GLY A 35 0.17 14.11 -2.22
N ILE A 36 1.29 14.81 -2.09
CA ILE A 36 1.34 16.27 -2.04
C ILE A 36 2.36 16.78 -3.05
N SER A 37 2.03 17.89 -3.71
CA SER A 37 2.96 18.57 -4.60
C SER A 37 2.74 20.08 -4.54
N GLY A 38 3.69 20.83 -5.14
CA GLY A 38 3.57 22.28 -5.26
C GLY A 38 3.44 23.02 -3.94
N LEU A 39 4.28 22.70 -2.96
CA LEU A 39 4.24 23.32 -1.62
C LEU A 39 2.87 23.19 -0.96
N ASN A 40 2.32 21.97 -0.98
CA ASN A 40 1.00 21.65 -0.42
C ASN A 40 -0.18 22.23 -1.21
N SER A 41 0.06 22.72 -2.42
CA SER A 41 -1.00 23.28 -3.26
C SER A 41 -1.91 22.23 -3.87
N VAL A 42 -1.40 21.01 -4.05
CA VAL A 42 -2.14 19.90 -4.64
C VAL A 42 -2.03 18.69 -3.72
N LYS A 43 -3.18 18.10 -3.38
CA LYS A 43 -3.26 16.91 -2.55
C LYS A 43 -4.13 15.86 -3.24
N VAL A 44 -3.61 14.64 -3.32
CA VAL A 44 -4.33 13.49 -3.88
C VAL A 44 -4.42 12.41 -2.82
N VAL A 45 -5.61 11.90 -2.58
CA VAL A 45 -5.81 10.78 -1.65
C VAL A 45 -6.17 9.53 -2.44
N LEU A 46 -5.44 8.46 -2.22
CA LEU A 46 -5.72 7.13 -2.78
C LEU A 46 -6.11 6.17 -1.66
N ASP A 47 -7.01 5.24 -1.96
CA ASP A 47 -7.32 4.15 -1.05
C ASP A 47 -6.36 2.98 -1.24
N GLY A 48 -6.58 1.90 -0.48
CA GLY A 48 -5.72 0.70 -0.53
C GLY A 48 -5.76 -0.05 -1.85
N GLU A 49 -6.74 0.22 -2.68
CA GLU A 49 -6.85 -0.38 -4.02
C GLU A 49 -6.26 0.53 -5.10
N GLY A 50 -5.78 1.70 -4.70
CA GLY A 50 -5.18 2.68 -5.63
C GLY A 50 -6.18 3.59 -6.29
N GLU A 51 -7.45 3.57 -5.85
CA GLU A 51 -8.46 4.47 -6.40
C GLU A 51 -8.33 5.85 -5.78
N MET A 52 -8.46 6.88 -6.59
CA MET A 52 -8.43 8.25 -6.13
C MET A 52 -9.74 8.60 -5.42
N GLN A 53 -9.64 8.93 -4.14
CA GLN A 53 -10.79 9.29 -3.33
C GLN A 53 -11.05 10.79 -3.36
N SER A 54 -10.01 11.58 -3.45
CA SER A 54 -10.14 13.03 -3.51
C SER A 54 -8.93 13.68 -4.14
N ILE A 55 -9.17 14.88 -4.64
CA ILE A 55 -8.12 15.77 -5.10
C ILE A 55 -8.47 17.16 -4.55
N LYS A 56 -7.49 17.83 -3.97
CA LYS A 56 -7.66 19.19 -3.45
C LYS A 56 -6.65 20.11 -4.09
N LEU A 57 -7.14 21.21 -4.60
CA LEU A 57 -6.32 22.26 -5.21
C LEU A 57 -6.49 23.52 -4.37
N SER A 58 -5.37 24.17 -4.03
CA SER A 58 -5.45 25.45 -3.32
C SER A 58 -5.98 26.54 -4.25
N GLU A 59 -6.50 27.62 -3.68
CA GLU A 59 -6.94 28.75 -4.48
C GLU A 59 -5.79 29.38 -5.26
N GLU A 60 -4.61 29.38 -4.66
CA GLU A 60 -3.40 29.95 -5.27
C GLU A 60 -2.98 29.20 -6.52
N ILE A 61 -3.04 27.85 -6.50
CA ILE A 61 -2.63 27.08 -7.67
C ILE A 61 -3.58 27.27 -8.84
N MET A 62 -4.83 27.61 -8.58
CA MET A 62 -5.82 27.86 -9.64
C MET A 62 -5.47 29.08 -10.49
N LYS A 63 -4.57 29.93 -10.02
CA LYS A 63 -4.10 31.11 -10.76
C LYS A 63 -2.96 30.78 -11.72
N GLU A 64 -2.40 29.59 -11.60
CA GLU A 64 -1.30 29.12 -12.43
C GLU A 64 -1.79 28.66 -13.80
N GLN A 65 -0.85 28.52 -14.74
CA GLN A 65 -1.13 28.00 -16.06
C GLN A 65 -1.63 26.56 -15.97
N LYS A 66 -2.53 26.21 -16.84
CA LYS A 66 -3.12 24.87 -16.90
C LYS A 66 -2.09 23.74 -16.89
N THR A 67 -1.02 23.91 -17.67
CA THR A 67 0.06 22.90 -17.77
C THR A 67 0.72 22.65 -16.41
N ILE A 68 0.94 23.72 -15.64
CA ILE A 68 1.53 23.61 -14.30
C ILE A 68 0.60 22.85 -13.37
N ILE A 69 -0.70 23.17 -13.41
CA ILE A 69 -1.70 22.46 -12.58
C ILE A 69 -1.72 20.98 -12.92
N GLU A 70 -1.76 20.66 -14.20
CA GLU A 70 -1.77 19.26 -14.68
C GLU A 70 -0.53 18.51 -14.20
N ASP A 71 0.66 19.09 -14.32
CA ASP A 71 1.91 18.47 -13.89
C ASP A 71 1.95 18.24 -12.38
N LEU A 72 1.43 19.18 -11.60
CA LEU A 72 1.40 19.05 -10.15
C LEU A 72 0.40 17.99 -9.70
N ILE A 73 -0.71 17.82 -10.41
CA ILE A 73 -1.66 16.74 -10.13
C ILE A 73 -0.99 15.38 -10.37
N VAL A 74 -0.28 15.22 -11.48
CA VAL A 74 0.45 13.99 -11.80
C VAL A 74 1.50 13.71 -10.71
N ALA A 75 2.24 14.73 -10.28
CA ALA A 75 3.25 14.59 -9.25
C ALA A 75 2.64 14.14 -7.91
N ALA A 76 1.52 14.76 -7.50
CA ALA A 76 0.83 14.40 -6.26
C ALA A 76 0.30 12.97 -6.31
N HIS A 77 -0.28 12.57 -7.43
CA HIS A 77 -0.76 11.20 -7.65
C HIS A 77 0.38 10.19 -7.55
N ASN A 78 1.49 10.46 -8.22
CA ASN A 78 2.65 9.57 -8.20
C ASN A 78 3.23 9.44 -6.79
N SER A 79 3.25 10.53 -6.03
CA SER A 79 3.68 10.52 -4.63
C SER A 79 2.77 9.61 -3.79
N ALA A 80 1.46 9.76 -3.93
CA ALA A 80 0.49 8.91 -3.22
C ALA A 80 0.65 7.43 -3.60
N LYS A 81 0.82 7.15 -4.88
CA LYS A 81 1.02 5.79 -5.38
C LYS A 81 2.27 5.14 -4.80
N SER A 82 3.37 5.90 -4.71
CA SER A 82 4.61 5.42 -4.11
C SER A 82 4.42 5.07 -2.63
N GLN A 83 3.72 5.92 -1.88
CA GLN A 83 3.41 5.67 -0.48
C GLN A 83 2.52 4.45 -0.30
N LEU A 84 1.53 4.28 -1.16
CA LEU A 84 0.64 3.12 -1.13
C LEU A 84 1.44 1.83 -1.34
N LYS A 85 2.34 1.83 -2.30
CA LYS A 85 3.19 0.68 -2.59
C LYS A 85 4.02 0.29 -1.36
N THR A 86 4.61 1.27 -0.67
CA THR A 86 5.38 1.05 0.54
C THR A 86 4.51 0.48 1.67
N LYS A 87 3.35 1.08 1.91
CA LYS A 87 2.46 0.61 2.98
C LYS A 87 1.90 -0.78 2.72
N THR A 88 1.56 -1.07 1.47
CA THR A 88 1.11 -2.41 1.08
C THR A 88 2.21 -3.44 1.31
N ALA A 89 3.44 -3.13 0.92
CA ALA A 89 4.59 -4.00 1.13
C ALA A 89 4.83 -4.26 2.62
N GLU A 90 4.71 -3.23 3.45
CA GLU A 90 4.86 -3.36 4.91
C GLU A 90 3.81 -4.30 5.51
N GLU A 91 2.55 -4.18 5.09
CA GLU A 91 1.48 -5.06 5.57
C GLU A 91 1.70 -6.51 5.16
N ILE A 92 2.11 -6.75 3.91
CA ILE A 92 2.41 -8.09 3.43
C ILE A 92 3.60 -8.68 4.21
N SER A 93 4.63 -7.87 4.46
CA SER A 93 5.80 -8.27 5.23
C SER A 93 5.41 -8.68 6.66
N LYS A 94 4.51 -7.95 7.31
CA LYS A 94 4.01 -8.32 8.64
C LYS A 94 3.29 -9.66 8.62
N ALA A 95 2.47 -9.92 7.61
CA ALA A 95 1.73 -11.17 7.47
C ALA A 95 2.64 -12.37 7.25
N THR A 96 3.77 -12.18 6.57
CA THR A 96 4.72 -13.22 6.21
C THR A 96 5.97 -13.22 7.09
N GLY A 97 6.08 -12.31 8.05
CA GLY A 97 7.28 -12.09 8.85
C GLY A 97 7.79 -13.30 9.62
N GLY A 98 6.88 -14.19 10.03
CA GLY A 98 7.25 -15.44 10.70
C GLY A 98 7.78 -16.52 9.76
N LEU A 99 7.68 -16.29 8.45
CA LEU A 99 8.17 -17.21 7.41
C LEU A 99 9.39 -16.63 6.70
N GLY A 100 10.03 -15.61 7.30
CA GLY A 100 11.13 -14.88 6.68
C GLY A 100 12.18 -15.80 6.09
N ILE A 101 12.26 -15.83 4.77
CA ILE A 101 13.35 -16.49 4.07
C ILE A 101 14.46 -15.43 3.95
N PRO A 102 15.61 -15.65 4.60
CA PRO A 102 16.71 -14.68 4.55
C PRO A 102 17.08 -14.34 3.11
N GLY A 103 17.14 -13.05 2.79
CA GLY A 103 17.51 -12.57 1.46
C GLY A 103 16.39 -12.55 0.44
N PHE A 104 15.18 -12.99 0.79
CA PHE A 104 14.04 -12.92 -0.12
C PHE A 104 13.45 -11.51 -0.12
N LYS A 105 13.35 -10.93 -1.30
CA LYS A 105 12.70 -9.63 -1.49
C LYS A 105 11.44 -9.82 -2.31
N TRP A 106 10.32 -9.33 -1.79
CA TRP A 106 9.06 -9.35 -2.53
C TRP A 106 9.15 -8.41 -3.73
N PRO A 107 8.71 -8.81 -4.90
CA PRO A 107 8.73 -7.96 -6.10
C PRO A 107 7.57 -6.97 -6.07
N LEU A 108 7.66 -5.98 -5.23
CA LEU A 108 6.61 -4.97 -5.09
C LEU A 108 7.04 -3.59 -5.57
#